data_4a796e063b61a93f190384f833086fbb
#
_entry.id   4a796e063b61a93f190384f833086fbb
#
_cell.length_a   1.000
_cell.length_b   1.000
_cell.length_c   1.000
_cell.angle_alpha   90.00
_cell.angle_beta   90.00
_cell.angle_gamma   90.00
#
_symmetry.space_group_name_H-M   'P 1'
#
loop_
_entity.id
_entity.type
_entity.pdbx_description
1 polymer ?
#
loop_
_entity_poly.entity_id
_entity_poly.type
_entity_poly.pdbx_seq_one_letter_code
_entity_poly.pdbx_strand_id
1 'polypeptide(L)'
;MSIINYPLKKVGVFVNTSFEELVETAAFFRLDYLQLHGNETPEDCHALQKRGYSLIKAFQIATACDLEQTTNYEGRVDYFLFDTKCNSYGGSGKQFDWSVLEAYRGKTPFLLSGGIRPESAGAIRSFRHPRLAGIDLNSGFEIEPGLKDIGKLKEFLKAIQNHNS
;
A
#
# COMPACT_ATOMS: atom_id res chain seq x y z
N MET A 1 -18.17 16.68 17.90
CA MET A 1 -16.90 16.29 17.27
C MET A 1 -16.73 14.80 17.52
N SER A 2 -17.16 13.93 16.60
CA SER A 2 -17.02 12.48 16.80
C SER A 2 -15.55 12.11 16.60
N ILE A 3 -14.88 11.78 17.68
CA ILE A 3 -13.57 11.15 17.64
C ILE A 3 -13.80 9.78 16.99
N ILE A 4 -13.29 9.59 15.79
CA ILE A 4 -13.30 8.26 15.14
C ILE A 4 -12.44 7.36 16.02
N ASN A 5 -13.10 6.54 16.82
CA ASN A 5 -12.43 5.64 17.76
C ASN A 5 -12.07 4.31 17.06
N TYR A 6 -11.38 4.42 15.89
CA TYR A 6 -10.73 3.27 15.28
C TYR A 6 -9.31 3.19 15.82
N PRO A 7 -8.85 2.02 16.26
CA PRO A 7 -7.47 1.85 16.68
C PRO A 7 -6.57 2.10 15.46
N LEU A 8 -5.86 3.24 15.49
CA LEU A 8 -4.87 3.56 14.47
C LEU A 8 -3.69 2.61 14.60
N LYS A 9 -3.20 2.12 13.47
CA LYS A 9 -1.99 1.32 13.39
C LYS A 9 -0.83 2.18 12.89
N LYS A 10 0.33 2.02 13.54
CA LYS A 10 1.56 2.71 13.15
C LYS A 10 2.34 1.84 12.19
N VAL A 11 2.62 2.37 11.01
CA VAL A 11 3.41 1.71 9.97
C VAL A 11 4.71 2.47 9.79
N GLY A 12 5.85 1.80 9.95
CA GLY A 12 7.15 2.33 9.55
C GLY A 12 7.49 1.89 8.14
N VAL A 13 7.96 2.82 7.32
CA VAL A 13 8.39 2.52 5.93
C VAL A 13 9.91 2.47 5.89
N PHE A 14 10.44 1.36 5.41
CA PHE A 14 11.86 1.07 5.36
C PHE A 14 12.29 0.76 3.92
N VAL A 15 13.48 1.23 3.54
CA VAL A 15 14.04 1.03 2.20
C VAL A 15 15.49 0.60 2.34
N ASN A 16 15.76 -0.69 2.16
CA ASN A 16 17.10 -1.27 2.26
C ASN A 16 17.80 -0.95 3.61
N THR A 17 17.02 -0.82 4.67
CA THR A 17 17.52 -0.57 6.03
C THR A 17 18.13 -1.85 6.60
N SER A 18 19.23 -1.73 7.35
CA SER A 18 19.84 -2.89 8.00
C SER A 18 18.86 -3.56 8.99
N PHE A 19 19.02 -4.85 9.18
CA PHE A 19 18.11 -5.62 10.04
C PHE A 19 18.12 -5.09 11.48
N GLU A 20 19.28 -4.72 12.00
CA GLU A 20 19.45 -4.19 13.34
C GLU A 20 18.75 -2.84 13.51
N GLU A 21 19.01 -1.90 12.61
CA GLU A 21 18.39 -0.56 12.62
C GLU A 21 16.86 -0.63 12.48
N LEU A 22 16.38 -1.54 11.63
CA LEU A 22 14.95 -1.77 11.43
C LEU A 22 14.29 -2.24 12.74
N VAL A 23 14.89 -3.22 13.42
CA VAL A 23 14.39 -3.78 14.68
C VAL A 23 14.43 -2.72 15.80
N GLU A 24 15.52 -1.96 15.92
CA GLU A 24 15.64 -0.89 16.90
C GLU A 24 14.60 0.20 16.69
N THR A 25 14.44 0.66 15.43
CA THR A 25 13.44 1.67 15.06
C THR A 25 12.02 1.18 15.35
N ALA A 26 11.72 -0.07 14.97
CA ALA A 26 10.41 -0.66 15.19
C ALA A 26 10.05 -0.72 16.68
N ALA A 27 11.00 -1.12 17.52
CA ALA A 27 10.82 -1.18 18.97
C ALA A 27 10.66 0.21 19.57
N PHE A 28 11.51 1.16 19.20
CA PHE A 28 11.47 2.54 19.72
C PHE A 28 10.13 3.23 19.46
N PHE A 29 9.62 3.16 18.22
CA PHE A 29 8.35 3.77 17.86
C PHE A 29 7.13 2.89 18.17
N ARG A 30 7.34 1.66 18.62
CA ARG A 30 6.26 0.66 18.83
C ARG A 30 5.39 0.54 17.59
N LEU A 31 6.03 0.23 16.46
CA LEU A 31 5.34 0.07 15.18
C LEU A 31 4.46 -1.18 15.20
N ASP A 32 3.28 -1.09 14.59
CA ASP A 32 2.38 -2.22 14.40
C ASP A 32 2.73 -3.00 13.14
N TYR A 33 3.19 -2.30 12.10
CA TYR A 33 3.59 -2.89 10.81
C TYR A 33 4.92 -2.32 10.34
N LEU A 34 5.71 -3.15 9.67
CA LEU A 34 6.91 -2.75 8.95
C LEU A 34 6.63 -2.86 7.45
N GLN A 35 6.63 -1.74 6.74
CA GLN A 35 6.51 -1.72 5.29
C GLN A 35 7.89 -1.74 4.66
N LEU A 36 8.22 -2.83 3.99
CA LEU A 36 9.48 -3.08 3.33
C LEU A 36 9.36 -2.66 1.86
N HIS A 37 9.93 -1.52 1.53
CA HIS A 37 9.75 -0.86 0.22
C HIS A 37 11.03 -0.87 -0.64
N GLY A 38 12.05 -1.60 -0.20
CA GLY A 38 13.33 -1.81 -0.91
C GLY A 38 13.44 -3.20 -1.52
N ASN A 39 14.69 -3.71 -1.50
CA ASN A 39 15.04 -5.02 -2.06
C ASN A 39 15.13 -6.11 -0.99
N GLU A 40 14.43 -5.93 0.14
CA GLU A 40 14.41 -6.91 1.23
C GLU A 40 13.96 -8.27 0.70
N THR A 41 14.73 -9.30 0.98
CA THR A 41 14.55 -10.66 0.44
C THR A 41 13.41 -11.41 1.14
N PRO A 42 12.90 -12.51 0.55
CA PRO A 42 11.96 -13.40 1.23
C PRO A 42 12.52 -13.95 2.55
N GLU A 43 13.83 -14.13 2.64
CA GLU A 43 14.54 -14.60 3.84
C GLU A 43 14.55 -13.53 4.93
N ASP A 44 14.74 -12.26 4.58
CA ASP A 44 14.63 -11.13 5.52
C ASP A 44 13.21 -11.03 6.07
N CYS A 45 12.21 -11.11 5.19
CA CYS A 45 10.80 -11.12 5.59
C CYS A 45 10.51 -12.27 6.58
N HIS A 46 10.99 -13.47 6.28
CA HIS A 46 10.80 -14.61 7.17
C HIS A 46 11.49 -14.44 8.53
N ALA A 47 12.70 -13.87 8.54
CA ALA A 47 13.43 -13.59 9.78
C ALA A 47 12.70 -12.57 10.65
N LEU A 48 12.13 -11.52 10.06
CA LEU A 48 11.30 -10.52 10.76
C LEU A 48 9.99 -11.12 11.27
N GLN A 49 9.30 -11.92 10.44
CA GLN A 49 8.08 -12.61 10.80
C GLN A 49 8.29 -13.53 12.01
N LYS A 50 9.40 -14.29 12.05
CA LYS A 50 9.76 -15.14 13.18
C LYS A 50 10.00 -14.37 14.48
N ARG A 51 10.33 -13.08 14.41
CA ARG A 51 10.44 -12.18 15.57
C ARG A 51 9.11 -11.56 15.99
N GLY A 52 8.02 -11.91 15.30
CA GLY A 52 6.67 -11.44 15.63
C GLY A 52 6.28 -10.11 14.98
N TYR A 53 7.05 -9.61 13.99
CA TYR A 53 6.67 -8.41 13.26
C TYR A 53 5.62 -8.69 12.20
N SER A 54 4.62 -7.82 12.10
CA SER A 54 3.68 -7.80 10.99
C SER A 54 4.26 -7.01 9.82
N LEU A 55 4.18 -7.58 8.61
CA LEU A 55 4.93 -7.10 7.45
C LEU A 55 4.03 -6.71 6.29
N ILE A 56 4.40 -5.61 5.63
CA ILE A 56 3.85 -5.19 4.33
C ILE A 56 5.03 -5.16 3.35
N LYS A 57 5.03 -5.99 2.30
CA LYS A 57 6.07 -5.93 1.26
C LYS A 57 5.56 -5.16 0.05
N ALA A 58 6.27 -4.09 -0.31
CA ALA A 58 5.93 -3.29 -1.47
C ALA A 58 6.58 -3.84 -2.74
N PHE A 59 5.82 -3.83 -3.84
CA PHE A 59 6.23 -4.18 -5.18
C PHE A 59 5.79 -3.11 -6.17
N GLN A 60 6.69 -2.75 -7.09
CA GLN A 60 6.34 -1.89 -8.21
C GLN A 60 5.74 -2.74 -9.31
N ILE A 61 4.48 -2.45 -9.66
CA ILE A 61 3.73 -3.20 -10.68
C ILE A 61 3.43 -2.28 -11.85
N ALA A 62 3.99 -2.60 -13.01
CA ALA A 62 3.70 -1.95 -14.28
C ALA A 62 2.96 -2.89 -15.24
N THR A 63 3.23 -4.18 -15.16
CA THR A 63 2.68 -5.24 -16.01
C THR A 63 2.27 -6.46 -15.19
N ALA A 64 1.49 -7.35 -15.77
CA ALA A 64 1.09 -8.61 -15.12
C ALA A 64 2.31 -9.51 -14.78
N CYS A 65 3.38 -9.45 -15.56
CA CYS A 65 4.60 -10.23 -15.28
C CYS A 65 5.28 -9.79 -13.98
N ASP A 66 5.12 -8.52 -13.58
CA ASP A 66 5.71 -8.04 -12.33
C ASP A 66 5.08 -8.70 -11.10
N LEU A 67 3.87 -9.26 -11.23
CA LEU A 67 3.21 -9.99 -10.15
C LEU A 67 3.88 -11.33 -9.82
N GLU A 68 4.68 -11.89 -10.72
CA GLU A 68 5.36 -13.17 -10.50
C GLU A 68 6.37 -13.08 -9.34
N GLN A 69 7.00 -11.91 -9.15
CA GLN A 69 7.94 -11.69 -8.05
C GLN A 69 7.31 -11.88 -6.67
N THR A 70 5.99 -11.75 -6.53
CA THR A 70 5.29 -11.91 -5.26
C THR A 70 5.27 -13.35 -4.76
N THR A 71 5.44 -14.32 -5.65
CA THR A 71 5.30 -15.76 -5.36
C THR A 71 6.23 -16.22 -4.24
N ASN A 72 7.46 -15.72 -4.21
CA ASN A 72 8.44 -16.10 -3.20
C ASN A 72 8.18 -15.50 -1.81
N TYR A 73 7.28 -14.53 -1.72
CA TYR A 73 6.92 -13.83 -0.47
C TYR A 73 5.57 -14.32 0.12
N GLU A 74 4.85 -15.19 -0.59
CA GLU A 74 3.60 -15.76 -0.10
C GLU A 74 3.79 -16.47 1.25
N GLY A 75 2.94 -16.13 2.23
CA GLY A 75 3.00 -16.67 3.57
C GLY A 75 4.14 -16.13 4.45
N ARG A 76 4.94 -15.19 3.94
CA ARG A 76 6.06 -14.55 4.67
C ARG A 76 5.74 -13.12 5.10
N VAL A 77 4.63 -12.57 4.63
CA VAL A 77 4.15 -11.22 4.95
C VAL A 77 2.63 -11.22 5.12
N ASP A 78 2.10 -10.22 5.82
CA ASP A 78 0.66 -10.10 6.06
C ASP A 78 -0.05 -9.45 4.87
N TYR A 79 0.62 -8.49 4.23
CA TYR A 79 0.09 -7.77 3.07
C TYR A 79 1.18 -7.54 2.02
N PHE A 80 0.76 -7.49 0.77
CA PHE A 80 1.51 -6.81 -0.27
C PHE A 80 1.03 -5.36 -0.40
N LEU A 81 1.89 -4.47 -0.85
CA LEU A 81 1.53 -3.16 -1.33
C LEU A 81 1.91 -3.10 -2.81
N PHE A 82 0.93 -2.97 -3.69
CA PHE A 82 1.16 -2.82 -5.11
C PHE A 82 1.22 -1.34 -5.48
N ASP A 83 2.45 -0.85 -5.63
CA ASP A 83 2.72 0.51 -6.09
C ASP A 83 2.69 0.52 -7.62
N THR A 84 1.59 1.02 -8.16
CA THR A 84 1.34 1.04 -9.58
C THR A 84 1.88 2.35 -10.17
N LYS A 85 3.02 2.28 -10.85
CA LYS A 85 3.59 3.45 -11.53
C LYS A 85 2.90 3.71 -12.86
N CYS A 86 2.41 4.93 -13.02
CA CYS A 86 2.05 5.44 -14.33
C CYS A 86 3.32 5.67 -15.15
N ASN A 87 3.61 4.82 -16.12
CA ASN A 87 4.72 4.99 -17.07
C ASN A 87 4.46 6.10 -18.12
N SER A 88 3.48 6.97 -17.93
CA SER A 88 3.22 8.07 -18.86
C SER A 88 3.95 9.33 -18.42
N TYR A 89 5.21 9.46 -18.83
CA TYR A 89 5.79 10.78 -19.09
C TYR A 89 4.98 11.42 -20.23
N GLY A 90 4.13 12.37 -19.87
CA GLY A 90 3.44 13.19 -20.87
C GLY A 90 1.95 13.31 -20.61
N GLY A 91 1.53 14.52 -20.34
CA GLY A 91 0.26 15.22 -20.29
C GLY A 91 -1.05 14.63 -20.85
N SER A 92 -1.22 13.32 -20.91
CA SER A 92 -2.43 12.67 -21.41
C SER A 92 -3.52 12.44 -20.37
N GLY A 93 -3.28 12.79 -19.09
CA GLY A 93 -4.29 12.61 -18.03
C GLY A 93 -4.73 11.15 -17.81
N LYS A 94 -4.03 10.16 -18.40
CA LYS A 94 -4.40 8.76 -18.27
C LYS A 94 -4.05 8.27 -16.86
N GLN A 95 -5.08 7.92 -16.12
CA GLN A 95 -5.01 7.21 -14.86
C GLN A 95 -4.34 5.84 -15.11
N PHE A 96 -3.58 5.34 -14.13
CA PHE A 96 -3.03 3.98 -14.19
C PHE A 96 -4.19 2.98 -14.36
N ASP A 97 -4.00 2.04 -15.26
CA ASP A 97 -4.97 0.97 -15.47
C ASP A 97 -4.73 -0.16 -14.44
N TRP A 98 -5.50 -0.15 -13.37
CA TRP A 98 -5.42 -1.17 -12.33
C TRP A 98 -5.92 -2.55 -12.77
N SER A 99 -6.42 -2.70 -14.00
CA SER A 99 -6.82 -4.00 -14.55
C SER A 99 -5.65 -4.99 -14.58
N VAL A 100 -4.41 -4.50 -14.64
CA VAL A 100 -3.20 -5.36 -14.52
C VAL A 100 -3.22 -6.21 -13.25
N LEU A 101 -3.79 -5.69 -12.15
CA LEU A 101 -3.88 -6.41 -10.89
C LEU A 101 -4.94 -7.53 -10.90
N GLU A 102 -5.85 -7.54 -11.86
CA GLU A 102 -6.78 -8.66 -12.06
C GLU A 102 -6.06 -9.98 -12.37
N ALA A 103 -4.81 -9.89 -12.84
CA ALA A 103 -3.95 -11.06 -13.06
C ALA A 103 -3.38 -11.66 -11.76
N TYR A 104 -3.44 -10.97 -10.63
CA TYR A 104 -2.94 -11.48 -9.37
C TYR A 104 -3.72 -12.73 -8.93
N ARG A 105 -3.00 -13.84 -8.64
CA ARG A 105 -3.57 -15.12 -8.24
C ARG A 105 -3.08 -15.61 -6.87
N GLY A 106 -2.25 -14.79 -6.21
CA GLY A 106 -1.73 -15.10 -4.88
C GLY A 106 -2.82 -15.14 -3.79
N LYS A 107 -2.41 -15.57 -2.60
CA LYS A 107 -3.30 -15.68 -1.44
C LYS A 107 -3.15 -14.51 -0.49
N THR A 108 -1.97 -13.86 -0.48
CA THR A 108 -1.70 -12.72 0.38
C THR A 108 -2.58 -11.52 -0.02
N PRO A 109 -3.32 -10.91 0.91
CA PRO A 109 -4.10 -9.71 0.60
C PRO A 109 -3.18 -8.55 0.25
N PHE A 110 -3.69 -7.58 -0.52
CA PHE A 110 -2.88 -6.44 -0.92
C PHE A 110 -3.56 -5.09 -0.69
N LEU A 111 -2.71 -4.08 -0.52
CA LEU A 111 -3.05 -2.67 -0.53
C LEU A 111 -2.74 -2.10 -1.93
N LEU A 112 -3.69 -1.36 -2.48
CA LEU A 112 -3.50 -0.67 -3.75
C LEU A 112 -2.86 0.70 -3.50
N SER A 113 -1.74 0.96 -4.14
CA SER A 113 -1.00 2.22 -4.07
C SER A 113 -0.61 2.72 -5.47
N GLY A 114 -0.01 3.89 -5.53
CA GLY A 114 0.51 4.50 -6.75
C GLY A 114 -0.49 5.41 -7.47
N GLY A 115 -0.19 6.70 -7.48
CA GLY A 115 -0.91 7.70 -8.27
C GLY A 115 -2.39 7.91 -7.93
N ILE A 116 -2.87 7.40 -6.78
CA ILE A 116 -4.25 7.62 -6.35
C ILE A 116 -4.44 9.10 -6.01
N ARG A 117 -5.48 9.71 -6.57
CA ARG A 117 -5.85 11.12 -6.42
C ARG A 117 -7.36 11.25 -6.17
N PRO A 118 -7.86 12.45 -5.78
CA PRO A 118 -9.30 12.66 -5.60
C PRO A 118 -10.14 12.21 -6.80
N GLU A 119 -9.66 12.42 -8.02
CA GLU A 119 -10.32 12.04 -9.27
C GLU A 119 -10.39 10.52 -9.46
N SER A 120 -9.58 9.76 -8.72
CA SER A 120 -9.57 8.29 -8.78
C SER A 120 -10.76 7.63 -8.10
N ALA A 121 -11.62 8.39 -7.40
CA ALA A 121 -12.72 7.83 -6.60
C ALA A 121 -13.64 6.91 -7.41
N GLY A 122 -13.97 7.27 -8.64
CA GLY A 122 -14.80 6.44 -9.54
C GLY A 122 -14.14 5.11 -9.88
N ALA A 123 -12.87 5.14 -10.27
CA ALA A 123 -12.11 3.95 -10.62
C ALA A 123 -11.86 3.02 -9.40
N ILE A 124 -11.55 3.60 -8.23
CA ILE A 124 -11.44 2.84 -6.97
C ILE A 124 -12.77 2.14 -6.64
N ARG A 125 -13.89 2.84 -6.79
CA ARG A 125 -15.21 2.23 -6.57
C ARG A 125 -15.54 1.10 -7.53
N SER A 126 -15.04 1.16 -8.75
CA SER A 126 -15.28 0.14 -9.79
C SER A 126 -14.32 -1.02 -9.68
N PHE A 127 -13.13 -0.81 -9.14
CA PHE A 127 -12.12 -1.85 -9.01
C PHE A 127 -12.58 -2.92 -8.01
N ARG A 128 -12.53 -4.18 -8.45
CA ARG A 128 -12.88 -5.35 -7.62
C ARG A 128 -11.80 -6.40 -7.71
N HIS A 129 -11.31 -6.81 -6.56
CA HIS A 129 -10.42 -7.96 -6.46
C HIS A 129 -10.64 -8.66 -5.10
N PRO A 130 -10.73 -10.01 -5.06
CA PRO A 130 -11.02 -10.75 -3.82
C PRO A 130 -9.93 -10.60 -2.76
N ARG A 131 -8.73 -10.16 -3.15
CA ARG A 131 -7.59 -9.93 -2.24
C ARG A 131 -7.31 -8.46 -1.95
N LEU A 132 -8.10 -7.53 -2.47
CA LEU A 132 -7.97 -6.12 -2.13
C LEU A 132 -8.36 -5.92 -0.66
N ALA A 133 -7.38 -5.51 0.16
CA ALA A 133 -7.58 -5.24 1.59
C ALA A 133 -7.77 -3.75 1.89
N GLY A 134 -7.25 -2.86 1.04
CA GLY A 134 -7.33 -1.42 1.26
C GLY A 134 -6.58 -0.64 0.19
N ILE A 135 -6.49 0.66 0.42
CA ILE A 135 -5.80 1.61 -0.46
C ILE A 135 -4.79 2.41 0.36
N ASP A 136 -3.69 2.78 -0.28
CA ASP A 136 -2.66 3.67 0.27
C ASP A 136 -2.76 5.05 -0.39
N LEU A 137 -3.00 6.08 0.42
CA LEU A 137 -3.19 7.46 -0.03
C LEU A 137 -2.00 8.31 0.40
N ASN A 138 -1.21 8.75 -0.57
CA ASN A 138 0.01 9.48 -0.30
C ASN A 138 0.03 10.86 -0.99
N SER A 139 0.98 11.15 -1.87
CA SER A 139 1.26 12.48 -2.44
C SER A 139 0.05 13.17 -3.09
N GLY A 140 -0.89 12.41 -3.67
CA GLY A 140 -2.14 12.96 -4.23
C GLY A 140 -3.05 13.68 -3.23
N PHE A 141 -2.84 13.42 -1.94
CA PHE A 141 -3.61 13.96 -0.81
C PHE A 141 -2.75 14.80 0.14
N GLU A 142 -1.67 15.37 -0.37
CA GLU A 142 -0.78 16.24 0.40
C GLU A 142 -0.88 17.70 -0.07
N ILE A 143 -0.69 18.64 0.87
CA ILE A 143 -0.49 20.07 0.62
C ILE A 143 0.98 20.28 0.27
N GLU A 144 1.84 19.64 1.06
CA GLU A 144 3.30 19.59 0.89
C GLU A 144 3.79 18.22 1.41
N PRO A 145 5.00 17.77 1.08
CA PRO A 145 5.51 16.47 1.48
C PRO A 145 5.34 16.19 2.98
N GLY A 146 4.59 15.15 3.31
CA GLY A 146 4.28 14.73 4.68
C GLY A 146 3.09 15.45 5.34
N LEU A 147 2.54 16.50 4.74
CA LEU A 147 1.36 17.22 5.28
C LEU A 147 0.10 16.88 4.47
N LYS A 148 -0.75 16.05 5.05
CA LYS A 148 -2.00 15.61 4.40
C LYS A 148 -3.05 16.72 4.35
N ASP A 149 -3.72 16.85 3.19
CA ASP A 149 -4.91 17.67 3.00
C ASP A 149 -6.14 16.95 3.54
N ILE A 150 -6.56 17.35 4.74
CA ILE A 150 -7.70 16.72 5.42
C ILE A 150 -9.01 16.92 4.67
N GLY A 151 -9.14 18.05 3.94
CA GLY A 151 -10.32 18.33 3.11
C GLY A 151 -10.45 17.32 1.98
N LYS A 152 -9.39 17.18 1.17
CA LYS A 152 -9.32 16.19 0.07
C LYS A 152 -9.55 14.77 0.56
N LEU A 153 -8.93 14.38 1.68
CA LEU A 153 -9.12 13.04 2.26
C LEU A 153 -10.57 12.79 2.64
N LYS A 154 -11.22 13.73 3.35
CA LYS A 154 -12.62 13.59 3.76
C LYS A 154 -13.57 13.47 2.57
N GLU A 155 -13.40 14.31 1.56
CA GLU A 155 -14.21 14.29 0.34
C GLU A 155 -14.05 12.98 -0.42
N PHE A 156 -12.80 12.54 -0.59
CA PHE A 156 -12.50 11.27 -1.26
C PHE A 156 -13.08 10.06 -0.52
N LEU A 157 -12.89 9.99 0.80
CA LEU A 157 -13.44 8.89 1.61
C LEU A 157 -14.98 8.85 1.53
N LYS A 158 -15.65 9.99 1.57
CA LYS A 158 -17.10 10.06 1.32
C LYS A 158 -17.46 9.55 -0.07
N ALA A 159 -16.69 9.97 -1.09
CA ALA A 159 -16.95 9.59 -2.47
C ALA A 159 -16.78 8.09 -2.71
N ILE A 160 -15.84 7.40 -2.05
CA ILE A 160 -15.67 5.95 -2.19
C ILE A 160 -16.63 5.13 -1.33
N GLN A 161 -17.17 5.69 -0.23
CA GLN A 161 -18.10 5.02 0.67
C GLN A 161 -19.58 5.11 0.23
N ASN A 162 -19.97 6.16 -0.51
CA ASN A 162 -21.36 6.42 -0.91
C ASN A 162 -21.86 5.44 -1.98
N HIS A 163 -21.98 4.15 -1.64
CA HIS A 163 -22.65 3.14 -2.48
C HIS A 163 -23.34 2.05 -1.65
N ASN A 164 -24.10 2.47 -0.59
CA ASN A 164 -25.13 1.64 0.02
C ASN A 164 -26.43 2.47 0.08
N SER A 165 -27.02 2.67 -1.10
CA SER A 165 -28.43 3.10 -1.23
C SER A 165 -29.02 2.43 -2.44
#